data_5e87e964fdafb7182867daf89e222dc8
#
_entry.id   5e87e964fdafb7182867daf89e222dc8
#
_cell.length_a   1.000
_cell.length_b   1.000
_cell.length_c   1.000
_cell.angle_alpha   90.00
_cell.angle_beta   90.00
_cell.angle_gamma   90.00
#
_symmetry.space_group_name_H-M   'P 1'
#
loop_
_entity.id
_entity.type
_entity.pdbx_description
1 polymer ?
#
loop_
_entity_poly.entity_id
_entity_poly.type
_entity_poly.pdbx_seq_one_letter_code
_entity_poly.pdbx_strand_id
1 'polypeptide(L)'
;MKKGFTLIEVLTVLTLIGILVAIIIPSHRTASIRAKEAVLKENLFQIRDAINKYYHYKNKYPTSLEDLVISKFMRKIPVDPFTKSNEWELIHFEPEEMEDFDPEIAEGIIDVRSLNQNTALDGTQYVDW
;
A
#
# COMPACT_ATOMS: atom_id res chain seq x y z
N MET A 1 -58.57 14.97 -11.03
CA MET A 1 -58.38 14.96 -9.58
C MET A 1 -56.89 14.86 -9.29
N LYS A 2 -56.36 15.80 -8.53
CA LYS A 2 -54.96 15.69 -8.02
C LYS A 2 -54.98 14.74 -6.83
N LYS A 3 -54.32 13.58 -6.96
CA LYS A 3 -54.11 12.68 -5.83
C LYS A 3 -52.90 13.18 -5.04
N GLY A 4 -53.11 13.61 -3.80
CA GLY A 4 -52.03 13.97 -2.89
C GLY A 4 -51.43 12.72 -2.25
N PHE A 5 -50.13 12.75 -1.96
CA PHE A 5 -49.45 11.70 -1.18
C PHE A 5 -49.99 11.65 0.25
N THR A 6 -50.17 10.44 0.76
CA THR A 6 -50.55 10.25 2.15
C THR A 6 -49.31 10.31 3.04
N LEU A 7 -49.48 10.76 4.29
CA LEU A 7 -48.38 10.80 5.28
C LEU A 7 -47.70 9.44 5.46
N ILE A 8 -48.51 8.37 5.45
CA ILE A 8 -47.99 7.00 5.61
C ILE A 8 -47.16 6.56 4.40
N GLU A 9 -47.49 6.99 3.21
CA GLU A 9 -46.79 6.66 1.98
C GLU A 9 -45.37 7.29 2.00
N VAL A 10 -45.27 8.56 2.40
CA VAL A 10 -43.98 9.26 2.58
C VAL A 10 -43.17 8.60 3.68
N LEU A 11 -43.78 8.25 4.81
CA LEU A 11 -43.09 7.58 5.91
C LEU A 11 -42.54 6.21 5.50
N THR A 12 -43.31 5.44 4.74
CA THR A 12 -42.89 4.13 4.23
C THR A 12 -41.68 4.28 3.29
N VAL A 13 -41.70 5.23 2.37
CA VAL A 13 -40.59 5.49 1.44
C VAL A 13 -39.31 5.89 2.21
N LEU A 14 -39.44 6.80 3.17
CA LEU A 14 -38.30 7.22 4.00
C LEU A 14 -37.72 6.05 4.83
N THR A 15 -38.57 5.18 5.35
CA THR A 15 -38.16 3.98 6.08
C THR A 15 -37.38 3.02 5.17
N LEU A 16 -37.89 2.75 3.96
CA LEU A 16 -37.21 1.90 2.97
C LEU A 16 -35.86 2.47 2.56
N ILE A 17 -35.77 3.78 2.29
CA ILE A 17 -34.51 4.46 1.99
C ILE A 17 -33.53 4.31 3.17
N GLY A 18 -33.99 4.51 4.40
CA GLY A 18 -33.17 4.36 5.60
C GLY A 18 -32.59 2.95 5.76
N ILE A 19 -33.37 1.91 5.49
CA ILE A 19 -32.90 0.53 5.52
C ILE A 19 -31.85 0.26 4.46
N LEU A 20 -32.07 0.73 3.21
CA LEU A 20 -31.11 0.54 2.11
C LEU A 20 -29.78 1.25 2.39
N VAL A 21 -29.82 2.47 2.91
CA VAL A 21 -28.61 3.24 3.28
C VAL A 21 -27.85 2.54 4.41
N ALA A 22 -28.54 1.99 5.40
CA ALA A 22 -27.90 1.29 6.52
C ALA A 22 -27.09 0.05 6.09
N ILE A 23 -27.51 -0.64 5.02
CA ILE A 23 -26.81 -1.82 4.48
C ILE A 23 -25.59 -1.41 3.65
N ILE A 24 -25.67 -0.30 2.92
CA ILE A 24 -24.63 0.13 1.97
C ILE A 24 -23.39 0.68 2.68
N ILE A 25 -23.56 1.48 3.73
CA ILE A 25 -22.47 2.22 4.38
C ILE A 25 -21.33 1.32 4.90
N PRO A 26 -21.57 0.24 5.66
CA PRO A 26 -20.49 -0.61 6.20
C PRO A 26 -19.71 -1.34 5.10
N SER A 27 -20.36 -1.73 4.02
CA SER A 27 -19.74 -2.43 2.88
C SER A 27 -18.70 -1.57 2.16
N HIS A 28 -18.93 -0.27 2.02
CA HIS A 28 -18.01 0.65 1.33
C HIS A 28 -16.68 0.83 2.07
N ARG A 29 -16.68 0.87 3.39
CA ARG A 29 -15.45 1.06 4.19
C ARG A 29 -14.48 -0.11 4.00
N THR A 30 -14.97 -1.33 4.12
CA THR A 30 -14.16 -2.53 3.93
C THR A 30 -13.64 -2.67 2.50
N ALA A 31 -14.48 -2.38 1.51
CA ALA A 31 -14.06 -2.40 0.10
C ALA A 31 -12.96 -1.37 -0.20
N SER A 32 -13.06 -0.16 0.35
CA SER A 32 -12.03 0.86 0.21
C SER A 32 -10.70 0.46 0.85
N ILE A 33 -10.73 -0.16 2.04
CA ILE A 33 -9.51 -0.64 2.70
C ILE A 33 -8.87 -1.76 1.87
N ARG A 34 -9.65 -2.75 1.41
CA ARG A 34 -9.14 -3.83 0.54
C ARG A 34 -8.48 -3.29 -0.74
N ALA A 35 -9.07 -2.29 -1.36
CA ALA A 35 -8.47 -1.65 -2.53
C ALA A 35 -7.12 -1.00 -2.20
N LYS A 36 -7.00 -0.30 -1.08
CA LYS A 36 -5.74 0.27 -0.62
C LYS A 36 -4.71 -0.80 -0.27
N GLU A 37 -5.11 -1.89 0.37
CA GLU A 37 -4.23 -3.02 0.67
C GLU A 37 -3.67 -3.65 -0.61
N ALA A 38 -4.50 -3.83 -1.64
CA ALA A 38 -4.06 -4.34 -2.93
C ALA A 38 -3.04 -3.40 -3.59
N VAL A 39 -3.27 -2.08 -3.54
CA VAL A 39 -2.32 -1.07 -4.05
C VAL A 39 -1.02 -1.09 -3.25
N LEU A 40 -1.07 -1.22 -1.93
CA LEU A 40 0.13 -1.29 -1.09
C LEU A 40 0.98 -2.52 -1.45
N LYS A 41 0.36 -3.71 -1.57
CA LYS A 41 1.06 -4.94 -1.97
C LYS A 41 1.71 -4.81 -3.35
N GLU A 42 0.99 -4.23 -4.31
CA GLU A 42 1.53 -3.97 -5.65
C GLU A 42 2.71 -3.00 -5.61
N ASN A 43 2.62 -1.93 -4.83
CA ASN A 43 3.69 -0.95 -4.68
C ASN A 43 4.95 -1.58 -4.07
N LEU A 44 4.81 -2.38 -3.01
CA LEU A 44 5.91 -3.12 -2.39
C LEU A 44 6.55 -4.09 -3.38
N PHE A 45 5.73 -4.83 -4.13
CA PHE A 45 6.22 -5.74 -5.16
C PHE A 45 7.03 -5.00 -6.24
N GLN A 46 6.54 -3.86 -6.73
CA GLN A 46 7.23 -3.06 -7.76
C GLN A 46 8.59 -2.54 -7.26
N ILE A 47 8.67 -2.05 -6.02
CA ILE A 47 9.93 -1.56 -5.46
C ILE A 47 10.91 -2.73 -5.29
N ARG A 48 10.48 -3.85 -4.73
CA ARG A 48 11.31 -5.05 -4.53
C ARG A 48 11.80 -5.63 -5.85
N ASP A 49 10.95 -5.69 -6.87
CA ASP A 49 11.33 -6.12 -8.21
C ASP A 49 12.37 -5.19 -8.85
N ALA A 50 12.22 -3.87 -8.66
CA ALA A 50 13.19 -2.89 -9.15
C ALA A 50 14.54 -3.01 -8.42
N ILE A 51 14.55 -3.24 -7.10
CA ILE A 51 15.78 -3.49 -6.32
C ILE A 51 16.49 -4.75 -6.84
N ASN A 52 15.75 -5.84 -7.04
CA ASN A 52 16.30 -7.10 -7.57
C ASN A 52 16.90 -6.92 -8.97
N LYS A 53 16.20 -6.22 -9.86
CA LYS A 53 16.69 -5.91 -11.20
C LYS A 53 17.94 -5.05 -11.15
N TYR A 54 17.98 -4.04 -10.30
CA TYR A 54 19.15 -3.19 -10.11
C TYR A 54 20.35 -4.03 -9.67
N TYR A 55 20.17 -4.90 -8.67
CA TYR A 55 21.22 -5.80 -8.21
C TYR A 55 21.74 -6.73 -9.31
N HIS A 56 20.86 -7.34 -10.09
CA HIS A 56 21.25 -8.22 -11.21
C HIS A 56 22.04 -7.49 -12.30
N TYR A 57 21.75 -6.22 -12.55
CA TYR A 57 22.44 -5.45 -13.59
C TYR A 57 23.72 -4.78 -13.11
N LYS A 58 23.76 -4.32 -11.88
CA LYS A 58 24.85 -3.52 -11.32
C LYS A 58 25.79 -4.31 -10.41
N ASN A 59 25.43 -5.54 -10.03
CA ASN A 59 26.11 -6.36 -9.01
C ASN A 59 26.27 -5.64 -7.65
N LYS A 60 25.39 -4.68 -7.36
CA LYS A 60 25.33 -3.96 -6.09
C LYS A 60 23.91 -3.49 -5.82
N TYR A 61 23.57 -3.29 -4.57
CA TYR A 61 22.28 -2.76 -4.18
C TYR A 61 22.22 -1.24 -4.37
N PRO A 62 21.01 -0.66 -4.61
CA PRO A 62 20.86 0.79 -4.69
C PRO A 62 21.09 1.44 -3.32
N THR A 63 21.70 2.61 -3.28
CA THR A 63 21.92 3.37 -2.04
C THR A 63 20.70 4.20 -1.65
N SER A 64 19.82 4.47 -2.60
CA SER A 64 18.55 5.19 -2.40
C SER A 64 17.48 4.67 -3.36
N LEU A 65 16.20 4.93 -3.08
CA LEU A 65 15.12 4.61 -4.02
C LEU A 65 15.18 5.48 -5.28
N GLU A 66 15.75 6.68 -5.16
CA GLU A 66 15.98 7.58 -6.29
C GLU A 66 16.95 6.97 -7.31
N ASP A 67 17.92 6.16 -6.88
CA ASP A 67 18.85 5.44 -7.77
C ASP A 67 18.11 4.52 -8.73
N LEU A 68 17.01 3.90 -8.29
CA LEU A 68 16.14 3.06 -9.13
C LEU A 68 15.47 3.86 -10.24
N VAL A 69 15.08 5.11 -9.93
CA VAL A 69 14.45 6.02 -10.91
C VAL A 69 15.49 6.55 -11.89
N ILE A 70 16.64 7.01 -11.39
CA ILE A 70 17.75 7.54 -12.21
C ILE A 70 18.27 6.45 -13.16
N SER A 71 18.42 5.23 -12.67
CA SER A 71 18.87 4.07 -13.45
C SER A 71 17.77 3.46 -14.32
N LYS A 72 16.55 4.02 -14.35
CA LYS A 72 15.40 3.61 -15.17
C LYS A 72 14.85 2.20 -14.88
N PHE A 73 15.12 1.66 -13.70
CA PHE A 73 14.47 0.43 -13.23
C PHE A 73 13.05 0.67 -12.72
N MET A 74 12.75 1.93 -12.38
CA MET A 74 11.43 2.39 -11.97
C MET A 74 11.15 3.77 -12.58
N ARG A 75 9.88 4.07 -12.89
CA ARG A 75 9.51 5.40 -13.42
C ARG A 75 9.45 6.48 -12.36
N LYS A 76 8.94 6.11 -11.20
CA LYS A 76 8.78 6.98 -10.02
C LYS A 76 8.64 6.11 -8.78
N ILE A 77 8.99 6.64 -7.64
CA ILE A 77 8.72 5.99 -6.35
C ILE A 77 7.20 6.01 -6.12
N PRO A 78 6.56 4.85 -5.88
CA PRO A 78 5.13 4.80 -5.64
C PRO A 78 4.75 5.44 -4.31
N VAL A 79 3.51 5.90 -4.22
CA VAL A 79 2.95 6.51 -3.01
C VAL A 79 2.20 5.43 -2.23
N ASP A 80 2.50 5.31 -0.93
CA ASP A 80 1.75 4.45 -0.03
C ASP A 80 0.31 4.97 0.12
N PRO A 81 -0.72 4.16 -0.17
CA PRO A 81 -2.11 4.60 -0.16
C PRO A 81 -2.65 4.93 1.24
N PHE A 82 -1.96 4.51 2.30
CA PHE A 82 -2.36 4.77 3.69
C PHE A 82 -1.67 6.00 4.27
N THR A 83 -0.35 6.10 4.13
CA THR A 83 0.42 7.25 4.62
C THR A 83 0.33 8.46 3.69
N LYS A 84 -0.05 8.23 2.41
CA LYS A 84 -0.09 9.23 1.33
C LYS A 84 1.27 9.90 1.07
N SER A 85 2.34 9.21 1.43
CA SER A 85 3.74 9.62 1.23
C SER A 85 4.44 8.64 0.29
N ASN A 86 5.48 9.10 -0.36
CA ASN A 86 6.44 8.27 -1.10
C ASN A 86 7.65 7.85 -0.25
N GLU A 87 7.56 8.07 1.06
CA GLU A 87 8.55 7.61 2.03
C GLU A 87 8.26 6.16 2.43
N TRP A 88 9.30 5.35 2.43
CA TRP A 88 9.27 3.93 2.78
C TRP A 88 10.33 3.65 3.84
N GLU A 89 10.09 2.66 4.69
CA GLU A 89 11.12 2.14 5.57
C GLU A 89 12.13 1.36 4.72
N LEU A 90 13.40 1.75 4.80
CA LEU A 90 14.48 1.15 4.02
C LEU A 90 15.21 0.13 4.88
N ILE A 91 15.31 -1.10 4.37
CA ILE A 91 16.03 -2.17 5.03
C ILE A 91 17.36 -2.34 4.32
N HIS A 92 18.43 -2.12 5.07
CA HIS A 92 19.80 -2.27 4.60
C HIS A 92 20.33 -3.67 4.97
N PHE A 93 21.33 -4.10 4.22
CA PHE A 93 22.03 -5.34 4.53
C PHE A 93 22.84 -5.16 5.82
N GLU A 94 22.72 -6.10 6.77
CA GLU A 94 23.53 -6.13 7.98
C GLU A 94 24.68 -7.13 7.79
N PRO A 95 25.96 -6.69 7.79
CA PRO A 95 27.11 -7.53 7.45
C PRO A 95 27.51 -8.56 8.50
N GLU A 96 26.81 -8.66 9.63
CA GLU A 96 27.20 -9.53 10.75
C GLU A 96 27.12 -11.04 10.45
N GLU A 97 26.57 -11.46 9.30
CA GLU A 97 26.35 -12.87 8.99
C GLU A 97 27.30 -13.47 7.95
N MET A 98 28.26 -12.73 7.38
CA MET A 98 29.20 -13.23 6.36
C MET A 98 30.65 -12.83 6.62
N GLU A 99 31.56 -13.82 6.75
CA GLU A 99 33.01 -13.62 6.98
C GLU A 99 33.77 -13.03 5.76
N ASP A 100 33.21 -13.12 4.53
CA ASP A 100 33.84 -12.60 3.29
C ASP A 100 32.89 -11.60 2.61
N PHE A 101 32.83 -10.38 3.16
CA PHE A 101 31.87 -9.38 2.74
C PHE A 101 32.52 -8.24 1.92
N ASP A 102 31.92 -7.91 0.76
CA ASP A 102 32.29 -6.72 -0.02
C ASP A 102 31.65 -5.46 0.60
N PRO A 103 32.47 -4.49 1.07
CA PRO A 103 31.95 -3.28 1.71
C PRO A 103 30.97 -2.45 0.85
N GLU A 104 31.03 -2.56 -0.48
CA GLU A 104 30.11 -1.85 -1.40
C GLU A 104 28.69 -2.44 -1.37
N ILE A 105 28.52 -3.68 -0.87
CA ILE A 105 27.21 -4.31 -0.72
C ILE A 105 26.54 -3.87 0.59
N ALA A 106 27.34 -3.52 1.63
CA ALA A 106 26.86 -3.17 2.97
C ALA A 106 25.95 -1.95 3.05
N GLU A 107 26.13 -0.98 2.17
CA GLU A 107 25.40 0.29 2.23
C GLU A 107 24.07 0.27 1.43
N GLY A 108 23.78 -0.82 0.71
CA GLY A 108 22.65 -0.88 -0.20
C GLY A 108 21.32 -1.28 0.45
N ILE A 109 20.23 -0.83 -0.14
CA ILE A 109 18.86 -1.16 0.23
C ILE A 109 18.52 -2.54 -0.34
N ILE A 110 18.19 -3.50 0.54
CA ILE A 110 17.80 -4.86 0.13
C ILE A 110 16.30 -5.08 0.10
N ASP A 111 15.55 -4.34 0.91
CA ASP A 111 14.09 -4.45 1.01
C ASP A 111 13.47 -3.13 1.47
N VAL A 112 12.15 -3.04 1.35
CA VAL A 112 11.36 -1.90 1.82
C VAL A 112 10.11 -2.38 2.54
N ARG A 113 9.64 -1.57 3.50
CA ARG A 113 8.38 -1.78 4.22
C ARG A 113 7.53 -0.51 4.26
N SER A 114 6.24 -0.67 4.51
CA SER A 114 5.38 0.48 4.78
C SER A 114 5.69 1.08 6.16
N LEU A 115 5.63 2.41 6.26
CA LEU A 115 5.71 3.13 7.55
C LEU A 115 4.40 3.08 8.34
N ASN A 116 3.34 2.47 7.78
CA ASN A 116 2.04 2.37 8.42
C ASN A 116 2.03 1.25 9.48
N GLN A 117 1.84 1.61 10.74
CA GLN A 117 1.80 0.70 11.88
C GLN A 117 0.41 0.09 12.16
N ASN A 118 -0.59 0.38 11.33
CA ASN A 118 -1.93 -0.14 11.51
C ASN A 118 -2.02 -1.63 11.11
N THR A 119 -3.11 -2.25 11.56
CA THR A 119 -3.42 -3.65 11.26
C THR A 119 -4.28 -3.75 10.00
N ALA A 120 -3.93 -4.69 9.13
CA ALA A 120 -4.67 -5.03 7.93
C ALA A 120 -5.98 -5.78 8.24
N LEU A 121 -6.82 -5.94 7.23
CA LEU A 121 -8.11 -6.66 7.36
C LEU A 121 -7.94 -8.15 7.71
N ASP A 122 -6.78 -8.74 7.39
CA ASP A 122 -6.42 -10.12 7.72
C ASP A 122 -5.78 -10.29 9.10
N GLY A 123 -5.59 -9.19 9.84
CA GLY A 123 -5.01 -9.16 11.18
C GLY A 123 -3.49 -9.02 11.22
N THR A 124 -2.79 -9.01 10.07
CA THR A 124 -1.36 -8.72 10.00
C THR A 124 -1.08 -7.23 10.10
N GLN A 125 0.14 -6.84 10.49
CA GLN A 125 0.53 -5.43 10.48
C GLN A 125 1.09 -5.04 9.11
N TYR A 126 0.79 -3.83 8.61
CA TYR A 126 1.31 -3.36 7.32
C TYR A 126 2.84 -3.23 7.30
N VAL A 127 3.47 -2.99 8.45
CA VAL A 127 4.93 -2.96 8.57
C VAL A 127 5.60 -4.32 8.35
N ASP A 128 4.84 -5.40 8.43
CA ASP A 128 5.35 -6.78 8.22
C ASP A 128 5.20 -7.27 6.78
N TRP A 129 4.61 -6.44 5.91
CA TRP A 129 4.32 -6.81 4.52
C TRP A 129 5.53 -6.68 3.57
#